data_889396f328a3782b7ab2f576391fda27
#
_entry.id   889396f328a3782b7ab2f576391fda27
#
_cell.length_a   1.000
_cell.length_b   1.000
_cell.length_c   1.000
_cell.angle_alpha   90.00
_cell.angle_beta   90.00
_cell.angle_gamma   90.00
#
_symmetry.space_group_name_H-M   'P 1'
#
loop_
_entity.id
_entity.type
_entity.pdbx_description
1 polymer ?
#
loop_
_entity_poly.entity_id
_entity_poly.type
_entity_poly.pdbx_seq_one_letter_code
_entity_poly.pdbx_strand_id
1 'polypeptide(L)'
;QGFKDKGIKVVAIISREHSESSESRHKSEKKLQDFSDLVLDTGAPKGDAMTEIDGLDTPVSPGSTVGGCMIINAIKAEVADRLTKAGQPPNVLTAGAIAGKERATELFEAAYDEHSRRLAKLYENLGEE
;
A
#
# COMPACT_ATOMS: atom_id res chain seq x y z
N GLN A 1 -12.16 8.92 -10.13
CA GLN A 1 -13.58 8.89 -10.51
C GLN A 1 -13.92 7.53 -11.16
N GLY A 2 -13.23 7.08 -12.22
CA GLY A 2 -13.59 5.87 -12.96
C GLY A 2 -13.74 4.59 -12.13
N PHE A 3 -12.94 4.41 -11.06
CA PHE A 3 -13.13 3.28 -10.15
C PHE A 3 -14.42 3.39 -9.33
N LYS A 4 -14.77 4.58 -8.87
CA LYS A 4 -16.02 4.81 -8.12
C LYS A 4 -17.25 4.59 -9.01
N ASP A 5 -17.19 4.98 -10.25
CA ASP A 5 -18.27 4.79 -11.23
C ASP A 5 -18.54 3.29 -11.49
N LYS A 6 -17.54 2.45 -11.25
CA LYS A 6 -17.65 0.98 -11.29
C LYS A 6 -17.97 0.34 -9.92
N GLY A 7 -18.31 1.12 -8.92
CA GLY A 7 -18.62 0.64 -7.57
C GLY A 7 -17.39 0.14 -6.76
N ILE A 8 -16.17 0.41 -7.24
CA ILE A 8 -14.94 0.00 -6.56
C ILE A 8 -14.63 0.97 -5.44
N LYS A 9 -14.38 0.46 -4.23
CA LYS A 9 -13.95 1.28 -3.10
C LYS A 9 -12.52 1.77 -3.32
N VAL A 10 -12.31 3.05 -3.06
CA VAL A 10 -11.02 3.73 -3.23
C VAL A 10 -10.47 4.13 -1.87
N VAL A 11 -9.28 3.65 -1.56
CA VAL A 11 -8.51 4.04 -0.37
C VAL A 11 -7.32 4.86 -0.83
N ALA A 12 -7.17 6.07 -0.32
CA ALA A 12 -6.00 6.91 -0.58
C ALA A 12 -5.03 6.86 0.61
N ILE A 13 -3.76 6.68 0.32
CA ILE A 13 -2.66 6.86 1.29
C ILE A 13 -1.93 8.13 0.87
N ILE A 14 -2.03 9.18 1.66
CA ILE A 14 -1.51 10.52 1.33
C ILE A 14 -0.95 11.21 2.59
N SER A 15 -0.12 12.23 2.41
CA SER A 15 0.06 13.25 3.43
C SER A 15 -1.12 14.23 3.32
N ARG A 16 -1.94 14.28 4.35
CA ARG A 16 -3.08 15.19 4.39
C ARG A 16 -2.59 16.65 4.42
N GLU A 17 -1.63 16.95 5.28
CA GLU A 17 -1.06 18.30 5.39
C GLU A 17 -0.48 18.81 4.07
N HIS A 18 0.31 17.97 3.38
CA HIS A 18 0.84 18.32 2.06
C HIS A 18 -0.28 18.51 1.02
N SER A 19 -1.25 17.61 1.01
CA SER A 19 -2.37 17.69 0.08
C SER A 19 -3.23 18.94 0.30
N GLU A 20 -3.54 19.29 1.54
CA GLU A 20 -4.36 20.47 1.88
C GLU A 20 -3.63 21.77 1.59
N SER A 21 -2.32 21.83 1.81
CA SER A 21 -1.49 23.02 1.57
C SER A 21 -1.09 23.24 0.12
N SER A 22 -1.37 22.31 -0.79
CA SER A 22 -1.05 22.44 -2.21
C SER A 22 -2.30 22.68 -3.05
N GLU A 23 -2.15 23.26 -4.23
CA GLU A 23 -3.23 23.43 -5.19
C GLU A 23 -3.33 22.23 -6.14
N SER A 24 -4.54 21.91 -6.59
CA SER A 24 -4.72 20.89 -7.61
C SER A 24 -4.22 21.40 -8.96
N ARG A 25 -3.41 20.62 -9.66
CA ARG A 25 -2.96 20.90 -11.03
C ARG A 25 -3.87 20.29 -12.10
N HIS A 26 -4.94 19.60 -11.68
CA HIS A 26 -5.89 19.00 -12.60
C HIS A 26 -7.04 19.98 -12.89
N LYS A 27 -7.55 19.99 -14.11
CA LYS A 27 -8.65 20.87 -14.56
C LYS A 27 -9.94 20.77 -13.75
N SER A 28 -10.14 19.72 -12.97
CA SER A 28 -11.30 19.55 -12.08
C SER A 28 -11.13 20.26 -10.73
N GLU A 29 -9.96 20.83 -10.46
CA GLU A 29 -9.56 21.42 -9.16
C GLU A 29 -9.63 20.44 -7.97
N LYS A 30 -9.93 19.17 -8.23
CA LYS A 30 -10.05 18.10 -7.23
C LYS A 30 -8.72 17.38 -7.01
N LYS A 31 -8.57 16.81 -5.82
CA LYS A 31 -7.42 16.03 -5.38
C LYS A 31 -7.80 14.57 -5.17
N LEU A 32 -6.83 13.70 -4.93
CA LEU A 32 -7.07 12.27 -4.73
C LEU A 32 -8.04 12.00 -3.59
N GLN A 33 -7.93 12.72 -2.49
CA GLN A 33 -8.81 12.59 -1.33
C GLN A 33 -10.30 12.84 -1.65
N ASP A 34 -10.61 13.71 -2.61
CA ASP A 34 -11.98 14.04 -2.99
C ASP A 34 -12.68 12.88 -3.71
N PHE A 35 -11.91 11.93 -4.22
CA PHE A 35 -12.39 10.73 -4.90
C PHE A 35 -12.25 9.46 -4.08
N SER A 36 -11.81 9.57 -2.81
CA SER A 36 -11.55 8.41 -1.97
C SER A 36 -12.70 8.16 -1.00
N ASP A 37 -12.96 6.89 -0.70
CA ASP A 37 -13.91 6.46 0.32
C ASP A 37 -13.28 6.45 1.71
N LEU A 38 -11.96 6.28 1.76
CA LEU A 38 -11.15 6.31 2.98
C LEU A 38 -9.81 6.99 2.67
N VAL A 39 -9.35 7.81 3.58
CA VAL A 39 -8.03 8.44 3.53
C VAL A 39 -7.21 7.97 4.73
N LEU A 40 -6.05 7.41 4.47
CA LEU A 40 -5.04 7.06 5.44
C LEU A 40 -3.91 8.08 5.34
N ASP A 41 -3.67 8.80 6.43
CA ASP A 41 -2.68 9.87 6.49
C ASP A 41 -1.31 9.31 6.84
N THR A 42 -0.31 9.63 6.03
CA THR A 42 1.10 9.25 6.29
C THR A 42 1.71 10.03 7.44
N GLY A 43 1.11 11.18 7.82
CA GLY A 43 1.66 12.10 8.80
C GLY A 43 2.88 12.89 8.31
N ALA A 44 3.22 12.82 7.02
CA ALA A 44 4.32 13.59 6.46
C ALA A 44 3.96 15.09 6.41
N PRO A 45 4.92 16.00 6.70
CA PRO A 45 4.67 17.42 6.72
C PRO A 45 4.45 18.01 5.31
N LYS A 46 4.02 19.27 5.27
CA LYS A 46 4.00 20.05 4.04
C LYS A 46 5.37 20.05 3.37
N GLY A 47 5.41 19.79 2.06
CA GLY A 47 6.67 19.66 1.32
C GLY A 47 7.29 18.26 1.38
N ASP A 48 6.73 17.36 2.21
CA ASP A 48 7.17 15.96 2.37
C ASP A 48 8.58 15.77 2.94
N ALA A 49 9.21 16.80 3.45
CA ALA A 49 10.59 16.76 3.97
C ALA A 49 10.60 16.97 5.49
N MET A 50 11.22 16.03 6.23
CA MET A 50 11.13 15.95 7.69
C MET A 50 12.33 16.56 8.41
N THR A 51 13.43 16.85 7.71
CA THR A 51 14.70 17.23 8.34
C THR A 51 15.23 18.55 7.78
N GLU A 52 15.31 19.56 8.63
CA GLU A 52 16.00 20.81 8.33
C GLU A 52 17.50 20.66 8.60
N ILE A 53 18.33 21.21 7.74
CA ILE A 53 19.79 21.19 7.87
C ILE A 53 20.31 22.62 7.78
N ASP A 54 21.10 23.04 8.76
CA ASP A 54 21.69 24.37 8.79
C ASP A 54 22.50 24.64 7.51
N GLY A 55 22.21 25.76 6.86
CA GLY A 55 22.87 26.17 5.62
C GLY A 55 22.28 25.52 4.34
N LEU A 56 21.20 24.74 4.45
CA LEU A 56 20.45 24.23 3.32
C LEU A 56 19.07 24.92 3.22
N ASP A 57 18.76 25.50 2.06
CA ASP A 57 17.53 26.29 1.87
C ASP A 57 16.25 25.44 1.89
N THR A 58 16.35 24.12 1.69
CA THR A 58 15.20 23.22 1.65
C THR A 58 15.43 22.02 2.55
N PRO A 59 14.38 21.57 3.29
CA PRO A 59 14.45 20.35 4.08
C PRO A 59 14.66 19.11 3.21
N VAL A 60 15.10 18.02 3.83
CA VAL A 60 15.34 16.71 3.21
C VAL A 60 14.60 15.58 3.94
N SER A 61 14.75 14.36 3.48
CA SER A 61 14.16 13.14 4.07
C SER A 61 12.64 13.05 3.89
N PRO A 62 12.17 12.45 2.78
CA PRO A 62 10.73 12.34 2.48
C PRO A 62 9.99 11.48 3.50
N GLY A 63 9.01 12.09 4.18
CA GLY A 63 8.18 11.46 5.21
C GLY A 63 7.13 10.52 4.64
N SER A 64 6.63 10.79 3.44
CA SER A 64 5.62 9.95 2.78
C SER A 64 6.11 8.54 2.51
N THR A 65 7.39 8.35 2.19
CA THR A 65 8.01 7.04 2.00
C THR A 65 7.94 6.20 3.28
N VAL A 66 8.36 6.77 4.40
CA VAL A 66 8.34 6.07 5.70
C VAL A 66 6.91 5.81 6.17
N GLY A 67 6.07 6.84 6.18
CA GLY A 67 4.68 6.76 6.60
C GLY A 67 3.87 5.79 5.73
N GLY A 68 4.06 5.83 4.41
CA GLY A 68 3.42 4.89 3.49
C GLY A 68 3.82 3.45 3.75
N CYS A 69 5.11 3.17 3.94
CA CYS A 69 5.60 1.84 4.29
C CYS A 69 5.02 1.35 5.63
N MET A 70 4.97 2.21 6.65
CA MET A 70 4.39 1.87 7.95
C MET A 70 2.91 1.49 7.83
N ILE A 71 2.10 2.29 7.14
CA ILE A 71 0.67 2.03 6.92
C ILE A 71 0.47 0.70 6.21
N ILE A 72 1.17 0.45 5.11
CA ILE A 72 1.05 -0.79 4.34
C ILE A 72 1.45 -2.01 5.18
N ASN A 73 2.52 -1.92 5.96
CA ASN A 73 2.92 -3.03 6.83
C ASN A 73 1.92 -3.27 7.96
N ALA A 74 1.34 -2.23 8.54
CA ALA A 74 0.27 -2.36 9.54
C ALA A 74 -0.97 -3.05 8.95
N ILE A 75 -1.39 -2.65 7.74
CA ILE A 75 -2.51 -3.31 7.02
C ILE A 75 -2.19 -4.78 6.75
N LYS A 76 -0.98 -5.10 6.30
CA LYS A 76 -0.56 -6.50 6.05
C LYS A 76 -0.63 -7.34 7.33
N ALA A 77 -0.17 -6.80 8.45
CA ALA A 77 -0.22 -7.49 9.74
C ALA A 77 -1.66 -7.77 10.19
N GLU A 78 -2.54 -6.78 10.10
CA GLU A 78 -3.96 -6.91 10.44
C GLU A 78 -4.68 -7.91 9.51
N VAL A 79 -4.40 -7.89 8.22
CA VAL A 79 -4.95 -8.86 7.25
C VAL A 79 -4.48 -10.27 7.60
N ALA A 80 -3.21 -10.47 7.90
CA ALA A 80 -2.66 -11.77 8.27
C ALA A 80 -3.31 -12.30 9.57
N ASP A 81 -3.48 -11.45 10.58
CA ASP A 81 -4.16 -11.81 11.83
C ASP A 81 -5.61 -12.25 11.58
N ARG A 82 -6.38 -11.48 10.82
CA ARG A 82 -7.77 -11.80 10.49
C ARG A 82 -7.91 -13.09 9.70
N LEU A 83 -7.07 -13.30 8.70
CA LEU A 83 -7.06 -14.53 7.90
C LEU A 83 -6.71 -15.74 8.76
N THR A 84 -5.73 -15.61 9.63
CA THR A 84 -5.32 -16.69 10.56
C THR A 84 -6.46 -17.05 11.52
N LYS A 85 -7.13 -16.07 12.11
CA LYS A 85 -8.30 -16.27 12.98
C LYS A 85 -9.49 -16.91 12.23
N ALA A 86 -9.61 -16.64 10.93
CA ALA A 86 -10.63 -17.27 10.08
C ALA A 86 -10.24 -18.70 9.59
N GLY A 87 -9.12 -19.25 10.05
CA GLY A 87 -8.63 -20.57 9.63
C GLY A 87 -8.02 -20.61 8.22
N GLN A 88 -7.66 -19.46 7.67
CA GLN A 88 -7.07 -19.29 6.34
C GLN A 88 -5.74 -18.51 6.42
N PRO A 89 -4.73 -19.01 7.16
CA PRO A 89 -3.48 -18.29 7.34
C PRO A 89 -2.80 -18.05 5.97
N PRO A 90 -2.25 -16.83 5.74
CA PRO A 90 -1.55 -16.55 4.49
C PRO A 90 -0.19 -17.27 4.44
N ASN A 91 0.29 -17.55 3.23
CA ASN A 91 1.67 -17.96 3.02
C ASN A 91 2.60 -16.76 3.27
N VAL A 92 3.55 -16.94 4.19
CA VAL A 92 4.52 -15.89 4.55
C VAL A 92 5.90 -16.26 4.08
N LEU A 93 6.50 -15.40 3.25
CA LEU A 93 7.90 -15.54 2.85
C LEU A 93 8.82 -15.23 4.03
N THR A 94 9.67 -16.19 4.37
CA THR A 94 10.60 -16.08 5.50
C THR A 94 12.03 -16.25 5.01
N ALA A 95 12.94 -15.44 5.55
CA ALA A 95 14.36 -15.53 5.20
C ALA A 95 14.96 -16.89 5.61
N GLY A 96 15.74 -17.48 4.71
CA GLY A 96 16.40 -18.76 4.95
C GLY A 96 17.33 -18.77 6.16
N ALA A 97 17.90 -17.62 6.52
CA ALA A 97 18.69 -17.45 7.73
C ALA A 97 17.90 -17.66 9.04
N ILE A 98 16.56 -17.53 8.98
CA ILE A 98 15.69 -17.70 10.15
C ILE A 98 14.99 -19.06 10.12
N ALA A 99 14.40 -19.43 8.98
CA ALA A 99 13.60 -20.66 8.84
C ALA A 99 14.41 -21.90 8.43
N GLY A 100 15.67 -21.73 8.01
CA GLY A 100 16.43 -22.73 7.27
C GLY A 100 16.15 -22.69 5.79
N LYS A 101 17.12 -23.16 4.97
CA LYS A 101 17.05 -23.04 3.50
C LYS A 101 15.88 -23.84 2.92
N GLU A 102 15.73 -25.10 3.34
CA GLU A 102 14.66 -25.97 2.84
C GLU A 102 13.27 -25.37 3.12
N ARG A 103 13.03 -24.95 4.37
CA ARG A 103 11.74 -24.37 4.76
C ARG A 103 11.44 -23.05 4.04
N ALA A 104 12.46 -22.22 3.84
CA ALA A 104 12.29 -20.96 3.10
C ALA A 104 11.93 -21.23 1.63
N THR A 105 12.52 -22.24 1.01
CA THR A 105 12.19 -22.66 -0.36
C THR A 105 10.76 -23.18 -0.46
N GLU A 106 10.33 -24.07 0.44
CA GLU A 106 8.95 -24.57 0.48
C GLU A 106 7.92 -23.41 0.61
N LEU A 107 8.17 -22.47 1.50
CA LEU A 107 7.28 -21.31 1.69
C LEU A 107 7.23 -20.42 0.45
N PHE A 108 8.36 -20.24 -0.23
CA PHE A 108 8.44 -19.47 -1.46
C PHE A 108 7.63 -20.16 -2.58
N GLU A 109 7.85 -21.46 -2.80
CA GLU A 109 7.15 -22.25 -3.83
C GLU A 109 5.65 -22.25 -3.57
N ALA A 110 5.23 -22.50 -2.32
CA ALA A 110 3.80 -22.49 -1.96
C ALA A 110 3.13 -21.14 -2.21
N ALA A 111 3.81 -20.02 -1.86
CA ALA A 111 3.30 -18.68 -2.10
C ALA A 111 3.23 -18.36 -3.60
N TYR A 112 4.22 -18.80 -4.38
CA TYR A 112 4.28 -18.58 -5.82
C TYR A 112 3.18 -19.36 -6.55
N ASP A 113 2.99 -20.61 -6.19
CA ASP A 113 1.92 -21.46 -6.75
C ASP A 113 0.53 -20.91 -6.44
N GLU A 114 0.30 -20.44 -5.22
CA GLU A 114 -0.97 -19.81 -4.86
C GLU A 114 -1.20 -18.54 -5.66
N HIS A 115 -0.20 -17.69 -5.80
CA HIS A 115 -0.27 -16.46 -6.59
C HIS A 115 -0.60 -16.77 -8.06
N SER A 116 0.09 -17.75 -8.65
CA SER A 116 -0.13 -18.18 -10.04
C SER A 116 -1.55 -18.68 -10.27
N ARG A 117 -2.09 -19.51 -9.36
CA ARG A 117 -3.48 -19.99 -9.44
C ARG A 117 -4.49 -18.85 -9.33
N ARG A 118 -4.26 -17.88 -8.47
CA ARG A 118 -5.14 -16.70 -8.31
C ARG A 118 -5.13 -15.82 -9.56
N LEU A 119 -3.96 -15.61 -10.16
CA LEU A 119 -3.85 -14.88 -11.42
C LEU A 119 -4.53 -15.59 -12.57
N ALA A 120 -4.32 -16.90 -12.73
CA ALA A 120 -4.99 -17.70 -13.78
C ALA A 120 -6.52 -17.53 -13.70
N LYS A 121 -7.09 -17.69 -12.50
CA LYS A 121 -8.53 -17.52 -12.28
C LYS A 121 -9.01 -16.09 -12.59
N LEU A 122 -8.19 -15.07 -12.33
CA LEU A 122 -8.52 -13.68 -12.67
C LEU A 122 -8.59 -13.49 -14.19
N TYR A 123 -7.64 -14.07 -14.93
CA TYR A 123 -7.60 -13.98 -16.39
C TYR A 123 -8.73 -14.77 -17.07
N GLU A 124 -9.14 -15.93 -16.53
CA GLU A 124 -10.31 -16.66 -17.00
C GLU A 124 -11.56 -15.79 -16.95
N ASN A 125 -11.78 -15.08 -15.83
CA ASN A 125 -12.94 -14.19 -15.66
C ASN A 125 -12.90 -12.93 -16.55
N LEU A 126 -11.72 -12.49 -17.00
CA LEU A 126 -11.59 -11.34 -17.90
C LEU A 126 -11.85 -11.68 -19.38
N GLY A 127 -11.85 -12.96 -19.73
CA GLY A 127 -12.13 -13.44 -21.09
C GLY A 127 -13.61 -13.65 -21.39
N GLU A 128 -14.50 -13.49 -20.42
CA GLU A 128 -15.96 -13.70 -20.53
C GLU A 128 -16.76 -12.39 -20.70
N GLU A 129 -16.12 -11.23 -20.76
CA GLU A 129 -16.71 -9.92 -21.08
C GLU A 129 -16.45 -9.56 -22.57
#